data_9c1c3cbda02cc69f6b511fc9e4c6e695
#
_entry.id   9c1c3cbda02cc69f6b511fc9e4c6e695
#
_cell.length_a   1.000
_cell.length_b   1.000
_cell.length_c   1.000
_cell.angle_alpha   90.00
_cell.angle_beta   90.00
_cell.angle_gamma   90.00
#
_symmetry.space_group_name_H-M   'P 1'
#
loop_
_entity.id
_entity.type
_entity.pdbx_description
1 polymer ?
#
loop_
_entity_poly.entity_id
_entity_poly.type
_entity_poly.pdbx_seq_one_letter_code
_entity_poly.pdbx_strand_id
1 'polypeptide(L)'
;MFTGIIEQLGVVKDIVKADGNIHFTLEAAMCSELKIDQSVAHNGVCLTVVSVKGNCYTVTAIQETLNKTNLNSLAIADEVNLERCMKMGGRLDGHIVQGHVDKIAICTEVKTEDGSWVFSFDYVKNAPSEVTVEKGSITVNGTSLTVVNSKDNGFSVCIIPYTFENTCFKNIKQGDQVNLEFDIIGKYVARMMNA
;
A
#
# COMPACT_ATOMS: atom_id res chain seq x y z
N MET A 1 11.21 -5.97 -3.14
CA MET A 1 11.53 -4.62 -2.61
C MET A 1 10.94 -3.59 -3.55
N PHE A 2 10.35 -2.55 -3.00
CA PHE A 2 9.65 -1.46 -3.67
C PHE A 2 10.17 -0.12 -3.15
N THR A 3 9.72 0.96 -3.75
CA THR A 3 10.12 2.33 -3.38
C THR A 3 8.96 3.13 -2.76
N GLY A 4 7.73 2.64 -2.92
CA GLY A 4 6.51 3.35 -2.57
C GLY A 4 6.12 4.43 -3.59
N ILE A 5 6.68 4.38 -4.79
CA ILE A 5 6.28 5.23 -5.91
C ILE A 5 5.32 4.43 -6.79
N ILE A 6 4.08 4.84 -6.80
CA ILE A 6 3.03 4.14 -7.56
C ILE A 6 3.28 4.35 -9.05
N GLU A 7 3.37 3.24 -9.81
CA GLU A 7 3.59 3.29 -11.25
C GLU A 7 2.29 3.53 -12.02
N GLN A 8 1.20 2.92 -11.55
CA GLN A 8 -0.13 3.07 -12.14
C GLN A 8 -1.23 2.52 -11.23
N LEU A 9 -2.46 2.79 -11.58
CA LEU A 9 -3.64 2.12 -11.04
C LEU A 9 -3.96 0.87 -11.87
N GLY A 10 -4.28 -0.23 -11.19
CA GLY A 10 -4.89 -1.40 -11.79
C GLY A 10 -6.36 -1.47 -11.42
N VAL A 11 -7.17 -2.12 -12.25
CA VAL A 11 -8.60 -2.30 -12.01
C VAL A 11 -8.90 -3.76 -11.73
N VAL A 12 -9.59 -4.06 -10.64
CA VAL A 12 -10.03 -5.41 -10.29
C VAL A 12 -11.11 -5.87 -11.29
N LYS A 13 -10.85 -6.94 -12.02
CA LYS A 13 -11.77 -7.50 -13.06
C LYS A 13 -12.48 -8.74 -12.58
N ASP A 14 -11.85 -9.52 -11.69
CA ASP A 14 -12.45 -10.76 -11.16
C ASP A 14 -11.88 -11.07 -9.78
N ILE A 15 -12.70 -11.71 -8.94
CA ILE A 15 -12.37 -12.13 -7.58
C ILE A 15 -12.88 -13.54 -7.38
N VAL A 16 -11.98 -14.52 -7.27
CA VAL A 16 -12.33 -15.94 -7.07
C VAL A 16 -11.85 -16.39 -5.69
N LYS A 17 -12.76 -16.87 -4.87
CA LYS A 17 -12.46 -17.47 -3.56
C LYS A 17 -12.32 -18.98 -3.72
N ALA A 18 -11.15 -19.52 -3.39
CA ALA A 18 -10.88 -20.95 -3.47
C ALA A 18 -9.87 -21.38 -2.39
N ASP A 19 -10.13 -22.49 -1.74
CA ASP A 19 -9.24 -23.14 -0.77
C ASP A 19 -8.72 -22.22 0.35
N GLY A 20 -9.56 -21.30 0.83
CA GLY A 20 -9.20 -20.31 1.85
C GLY A 20 -8.37 -19.12 1.34
N ASN A 21 -8.10 -19.06 0.05
CA ASN A 21 -7.39 -17.96 -0.61
C ASN A 21 -8.35 -17.11 -1.45
N ILE A 22 -7.89 -15.92 -1.84
CA ILE A 22 -8.58 -15.11 -2.85
C ILE A 22 -7.63 -14.89 -4.02
N HIS A 23 -8.10 -15.20 -5.22
CA HIS A 23 -7.43 -14.87 -6.47
C HIS A 23 -8.02 -13.60 -7.03
N PHE A 24 -7.19 -12.59 -7.18
CA PHE A 24 -7.56 -11.31 -7.80
C PHE A 24 -7.03 -11.27 -9.23
N THR A 25 -7.90 -11.04 -10.20
CA THR A 25 -7.49 -10.72 -11.57
C THR A 25 -7.60 -9.24 -11.78
N LEU A 26 -6.49 -8.61 -12.14
CA LEU A 26 -6.40 -7.16 -12.37
C LEU A 26 -6.05 -6.86 -13.82
N GLU A 27 -6.66 -5.81 -14.35
CA GLU A 27 -6.28 -5.19 -15.62
C GLU A 27 -5.31 -4.05 -15.35
N ALA A 28 -4.18 -4.02 -16.07
CA ALA A 28 -3.18 -2.97 -15.93
C ALA A 28 -2.35 -2.84 -17.21
N ALA A 29 -1.93 -1.63 -17.56
CA ALA A 29 -1.12 -1.38 -18.76
C ALA A 29 0.24 -2.10 -18.70
N MET A 30 0.81 -2.31 -17.50
CA MET A 30 2.07 -3.01 -17.31
C MET A 30 2.00 -4.52 -17.56
N CYS A 31 0.82 -5.12 -17.81
CA CYS A 31 0.65 -6.58 -17.95
C CYS A 31 1.59 -7.19 -19.00
N SER A 32 1.84 -6.49 -20.11
CA SER A 32 2.74 -6.96 -21.18
C SER A 32 4.20 -7.12 -20.73
N GLU A 33 4.58 -6.49 -19.62
CA GLU A 33 5.93 -6.54 -19.05
C GLU A 33 6.03 -7.52 -17.86
N LEU A 34 4.89 -8.03 -17.37
CA LEU A 34 4.86 -8.96 -16.24
C LEU A 34 5.14 -10.39 -16.68
N LYS A 35 5.74 -11.15 -15.77
CA LYS A 35 5.97 -12.61 -15.91
C LYS A 35 5.44 -13.33 -14.68
N ILE A 36 5.04 -14.57 -14.85
CA ILE A 36 4.71 -15.46 -13.73
C ILE A 36 5.92 -15.51 -12.78
N ASP A 37 5.65 -15.61 -11.48
CA ASP A 37 6.63 -15.63 -10.38
C ASP A 37 7.25 -14.27 -10.04
N GLN A 38 6.88 -13.19 -10.73
CA GLN A 38 7.25 -11.84 -10.32
C GLN A 38 6.35 -11.33 -9.20
N SER A 39 6.93 -10.47 -8.34
CA SER A 39 6.17 -9.77 -7.30
C SER A 39 5.74 -8.39 -7.80
N VAL A 40 4.50 -8.03 -7.48
CA VAL A 40 3.92 -6.69 -7.68
C VAL A 40 3.27 -6.28 -6.36
N ALA A 41 3.42 -5.03 -5.96
CA ALA A 41 2.71 -4.48 -4.81
C ALA A 41 1.31 -4.01 -5.21
N HIS A 42 0.30 -4.40 -4.42
CA HIS A 42 -1.12 -4.08 -4.60
C HIS A 42 -1.61 -3.35 -3.36
N ASN A 43 -1.87 -2.05 -3.44
CA ASN A 43 -2.08 -1.22 -2.26
C ASN A 43 -1.02 -1.48 -1.18
N GLY A 44 0.25 -1.62 -1.59
CA GLY A 44 1.38 -1.92 -0.71
C GLY A 44 1.54 -3.39 -0.31
N VAL A 45 0.68 -4.29 -0.76
CA VAL A 45 0.79 -5.73 -0.48
C VAL A 45 1.56 -6.42 -1.58
N CYS A 46 2.71 -7.00 -1.27
CA CYS A 46 3.52 -7.80 -2.18
C CYS A 46 2.81 -9.12 -2.48
N LEU A 47 2.39 -9.31 -3.73
CA LEU A 47 1.78 -10.56 -4.20
C LEU A 47 2.50 -11.07 -5.44
N THR A 48 2.56 -12.41 -5.56
CA THR A 48 3.20 -13.08 -6.70
C THR A 48 2.22 -13.24 -7.84
N VAL A 49 2.65 -12.90 -9.05
CA VAL A 49 1.91 -13.10 -10.29
C VAL A 49 1.84 -14.60 -10.59
N VAL A 50 0.64 -15.16 -10.65
CA VAL A 50 0.42 -16.61 -10.93
C VAL A 50 -0.08 -16.86 -12.35
N SER A 51 -0.63 -15.85 -13.01
CA SER A 51 -1.09 -15.95 -14.41
C SER A 51 -1.02 -14.60 -15.09
N VAL A 52 -0.73 -14.58 -16.39
CA VAL A 52 -0.79 -13.37 -17.24
C VAL A 52 -1.57 -13.76 -18.50
N LYS A 53 -2.62 -12.99 -18.82
CA LYS A 53 -3.47 -13.25 -20.00
C LYS A 53 -3.98 -11.93 -20.61
N GLY A 54 -3.44 -11.58 -21.76
CA GLY A 54 -3.75 -10.32 -22.43
C GLY A 54 -3.30 -9.12 -21.59
N ASN A 55 -4.21 -8.21 -21.29
CA ASN A 55 -4.00 -7.03 -20.44
C ASN A 55 -4.37 -7.28 -18.96
N CYS A 56 -4.61 -8.54 -18.58
CA CYS A 56 -4.91 -8.94 -17.21
C CYS A 56 -3.86 -9.89 -16.66
N TYR A 57 -3.66 -9.84 -15.35
CA TYR A 57 -2.86 -10.79 -14.60
C TYR A 57 -3.60 -11.20 -13.31
N THR A 58 -3.24 -12.36 -12.78
CA THR A 58 -3.83 -12.87 -11.54
C THR A 58 -2.77 -13.01 -10.46
N VAL A 59 -3.14 -12.63 -9.24
CA VAL A 59 -2.36 -12.83 -8.02
C VAL A 59 -3.20 -13.56 -6.98
N THR A 60 -2.54 -14.17 -6.00
CA THR A 60 -3.21 -14.92 -4.93
C THR A 60 -2.86 -14.33 -3.58
N ALA A 61 -3.88 -13.95 -2.80
CA ALA A 61 -3.75 -13.56 -1.41
C ALA A 61 -4.18 -14.72 -0.49
N ILE A 62 -3.30 -15.11 0.42
CA ILE A 62 -3.56 -16.13 1.44
C ILE A 62 -4.30 -15.53 2.64
N GLN A 63 -4.87 -16.36 3.49
CA GLN A 63 -5.69 -15.91 4.63
C GLN A 63 -4.96 -14.95 5.57
N GLU A 64 -3.67 -15.15 5.83
CA GLU A 64 -2.89 -14.23 6.66
C GLU A 64 -2.84 -12.82 6.06
N THR A 65 -2.59 -12.71 4.76
CA THR A 65 -2.59 -11.45 4.03
C THR A 65 -3.95 -10.77 4.08
N LEU A 66 -5.02 -11.55 3.87
CA LEU A 66 -6.40 -11.03 3.89
C LEU A 66 -6.80 -10.51 5.28
N ASN A 67 -6.28 -11.11 6.36
CA ASN A 67 -6.58 -10.70 7.73
C ASN A 67 -5.86 -9.40 8.14
N LYS A 68 -4.73 -9.10 7.52
CA LYS A 68 -3.88 -7.93 7.87
C LYS A 68 -4.03 -6.74 6.94
N THR A 69 -4.75 -6.91 5.83
CA THR A 69 -4.80 -5.90 4.77
C THR A 69 -6.23 -5.58 4.35
N ASN A 70 -6.39 -4.45 3.65
CA ASN A 70 -7.67 -4.06 3.07
C ASN A 70 -8.05 -4.84 1.80
N LEU A 71 -7.24 -5.82 1.35
CA LEU A 71 -7.53 -6.58 0.14
C LEU A 71 -8.83 -7.37 0.23
N ASN A 72 -9.22 -7.81 1.44
CA ASN A 72 -10.48 -8.55 1.64
C ASN A 72 -11.73 -7.70 1.37
N SER A 73 -11.61 -6.37 1.36
CA SER A 73 -12.72 -5.45 1.06
C SER A 73 -12.82 -5.04 -0.41
N LEU A 74 -11.86 -5.46 -1.25
CA LEU A 74 -11.87 -5.12 -2.67
C LEU A 74 -13.07 -5.74 -3.40
N ALA A 75 -13.65 -4.95 -4.28
CA ALA A 75 -14.73 -5.32 -5.17
C ALA A 75 -14.30 -5.22 -6.65
N ILE A 76 -15.10 -5.83 -7.54
CA ILE A 76 -14.92 -5.67 -8.99
C ILE A 76 -15.09 -4.19 -9.35
N ALA A 77 -14.24 -3.69 -10.22
CA ALA A 77 -14.08 -2.30 -10.66
C ALA A 77 -13.33 -1.37 -9.69
N ASP A 78 -12.90 -1.84 -8.50
CA ASP A 78 -12.04 -1.04 -7.64
C ASP A 78 -10.68 -0.78 -8.29
N GLU A 79 -10.15 0.42 -8.07
CA GLU A 79 -8.79 0.80 -8.44
C GLU A 79 -7.81 0.44 -7.32
N VAL A 80 -6.65 -0.08 -7.69
CA VAL A 80 -5.60 -0.53 -6.77
C VAL A 80 -4.27 0.10 -7.19
N ASN A 81 -3.54 0.67 -6.25
CA ASN A 81 -2.19 1.16 -6.47
C ASN A 81 -1.26 0.00 -6.83
N LEU A 82 -0.53 0.12 -7.92
CA LEU A 82 0.41 -0.90 -8.39
C LEU A 82 1.83 -0.35 -8.48
N GLU A 83 2.78 -1.15 -7.98
CA GLU A 83 4.21 -0.92 -8.15
C GLU A 83 4.93 -2.25 -8.38
N ARG A 84 5.79 -2.31 -9.40
CA ARG A 84 6.67 -3.47 -9.63
C ARG A 84 7.90 -3.40 -8.74
N CYS A 85 8.56 -4.52 -8.53
CA CYS A 85 9.81 -4.56 -7.80
C CYS A 85 10.86 -3.61 -8.42
N MET A 86 11.57 -2.90 -7.55
CA MET A 86 12.70 -2.05 -7.92
C MET A 86 13.78 -2.86 -8.65
N LYS A 87 14.31 -2.32 -9.74
CA LYS A 87 15.44 -2.89 -10.48
C LYS A 87 16.76 -2.61 -9.74
N MET A 88 17.72 -3.54 -9.83
CA MET A 88 19.08 -3.28 -9.36
C MET A 88 19.67 -2.08 -10.10
N GLY A 89 20.21 -1.12 -9.34
CA GLY A 89 20.70 0.16 -9.87
C GLY A 89 19.60 1.18 -10.19
N GLY A 90 18.35 0.87 -9.92
CA GLY A 90 17.24 1.82 -9.98
C GLY A 90 17.33 2.89 -8.89
N ARG A 91 16.63 4.01 -9.08
CA ARG A 91 16.55 5.08 -8.08
C ARG A 91 15.59 4.68 -6.96
N LEU A 92 15.90 5.12 -5.74
CA LEU A 92 15.01 5.05 -4.60
C LEU A 92 14.38 6.43 -4.39
N ASP A 93 13.33 6.73 -5.16
CA ASP A 93 12.69 8.06 -5.12
C ASP A 93 11.69 8.23 -3.95
N GLY A 94 11.33 7.13 -3.25
CA GLY A 94 10.58 7.13 -2.00
C GLY A 94 11.44 6.71 -0.81
N HIS A 95 11.08 5.57 -0.17
CA HIS A 95 11.88 4.94 0.88
C HIS A 95 11.92 3.41 0.68
N ILE A 96 12.60 2.67 1.54
CA ILE A 96 12.68 1.22 1.44
C ILE A 96 11.34 0.60 1.85
N VAL A 97 10.60 0.09 0.88
CA VAL A 97 9.29 -0.56 1.06
C VAL A 97 9.42 -2.05 0.75
N GLN A 98 8.95 -2.90 1.66
CA GLN A 98 9.02 -4.35 1.47
C GLN A 98 7.79 -4.91 0.76
N GLY A 99 6.66 -4.23 0.86
CA GLY A 99 5.34 -4.74 0.50
C GLY A 99 4.77 -5.67 1.58
N HIS A 100 5.24 -5.52 2.81
CA HIS A 100 4.83 -6.31 3.97
C HIS A 100 4.00 -5.44 4.91
N VAL A 101 2.73 -5.32 4.59
CA VAL A 101 1.76 -4.53 5.36
C VAL A 101 1.73 -5.01 6.81
N ASP A 102 1.88 -4.08 7.74
CA ASP A 102 1.85 -4.36 9.17
C ASP A 102 0.43 -4.43 9.70
N LYS A 103 -0.43 -3.51 9.24
CA LYS A 103 -1.81 -3.38 9.69
C LYS A 103 -2.66 -2.48 8.81
N ILE A 104 -3.94 -2.42 9.18
CA ILE A 104 -4.91 -1.47 8.64
C ILE A 104 -4.97 -0.24 9.54
N ALA A 105 -5.11 0.94 8.93
CA ALA A 105 -5.55 2.17 9.59
C ALA A 105 -6.88 2.62 9.03
N ILE A 106 -7.56 3.49 9.78
CA ILE A 106 -8.80 4.13 9.36
C ILE A 106 -8.51 5.58 8.99
N CYS A 107 -8.97 6.01 7.82
CA CYS A 107 -8.97 7.43 7.46
C CYS A 107 -9.99 8.16 8.35
N THR A 108 -9.53 9.02 9.24
CA THR A 108 -10.40 9.74 10.18
C THR A 108 -10.83 11.11 9.65
N GLU A 109 -10.05 11.71 8.76
CA GLU A 109 -10.37 13.00 8.17
C GLU A 109 -9.72 13.13 6.79
N VAL A 110 -10.43 13.75 5.86
CA VAL A 110 -9.90 14.25 4.59
C VAL A 110 -10.22 15.73 4.49
N LYS A 111 -9.20 16.57 4.50
CA LYS A 111 -9.34 18.02 4.43
C LYS A 111 -8.70 18.53 3.16
N THR A 112 -9.48 19.27 2.37
CA THR A 112 -8.96 19.97 1.19
C THR A 112 -8.35 21.29 1.65
N GLU A 113 -7.12 21.53 1.26
CA GLU A 113 -6.41 22.79 1.45
C GLU A 113 -6.12 23.42 0.07
N ASP A 114 -5.68 24.68 0.06
CA ASP A 114 -5.37 25.36 -1.19
C ASP A 114 -4.18 24.66 -1.89
N GLY A 115 -4.49 23.93 -2.96
CA GLY A 115 -3.52 23.18 -3.77
C GLY A 115 -3.04 21.82 -3.22
N SER A 116 -3.67 21.30 -2.16
CA SER A 116 -3.30 20.00 -1.57
C SER A 116 -4.43 19.38 -0.75
N TRP A 117 -4.21 18.15 -0.26
CA TRP A 117 -5.13 17.46 0.65
C TRP A 117 -4.37 16.96 1.87
N VAL A 118 -4.98 17.09 3.04
CA VAL A 118 -4.49 16.49 4.28
C VAL A 118 -5.37 15.29 4.61
N PHE A 119 -4.75 14.12 4.73
CA PHE A 119 -5.39 12.89 5.19
C PHE A 119 -4.89 12.57 6.59
N SER A 120 -5.80 12.31 7.51
CA SER A 120 -5.48 11.86 8.87
C SER A 120 -5.88 10.40 9.04
N PHE A 121 -5.03 9.63 9.68
CA PHE A 121 -5.22 8.19 9.89
C PHE A 121 -5.01 7.83 11.35
N ASP A 122 -5.87 6.97 11.87
CA ASP A 122 -5.72 6.36 13.18
C ASP A 122 -5.55 4.84 13.04
N TYR A 123 -4.73 4.25 13.89
CA TYR A 123 -4.49 2.81 13.96
C TYR A 123 -4.36 2.33 15.41
N VAL A 124 -4.60 1.04 15.64
CA VAL A 124 -4.39 0.43 16.97
C VAL A 124 -2.95 -0.02 17.09
N LYS A 125 -2.16 0.62 17.96
CA LYS A 125 -0.77 0.26 18.22
C LYS A 125 -0.70 -1.01 19.06
N ASN A 126 -0.06 -2.06 18.56
CA ASN A 126 0.08 -3.35 19.21
C ASN A 126 1.55 -3.69 19.53
N ALA A 127 2.51 -2.99 18.95
CA ALA A 127 3.94 -3.24 19.14
C ALA A 127 4.75 -1.93 19.22
N PRO A 128 5.88 -1.94 19.95
CA PRO A 128 6.78 -0.77 20.02
C PRO A 128 7.31 -0.32 18.65
N SER A 129 7.41 -1.23 17.69
CA SER A 129 7.87 -0.94 16.33
C SER A 129 6.84 -0.25 15.44
N GLU A 130 5.60 -0.16 15.89
CA GLU A 130 4.50 0.47 15.17
C GLU A 130 4.43 1.96 15.51
N VAL A 131 5.44 2.71 15.10
CA VAL A 131 5.58 4.13 15.37
C VAL A 131 5.84 4.92 14.10
N THR A 132 5.28 6.10 14.05
CA THR A 132 5.64 7.13 13.09
C THR A 132 6.58 8.14 13.75
N VAL A 133 7.36 8.82 12.94
CA VAL A 133 8.24 9.91 13.38
C VAL A 133 7.89 11.13 12.56
N GLU A 134 7.77 12.30 13.23
CA GLU A 134 7.52 13.57 12.55
C GLU A 134 8.56 13.80 11.44
N LYS A 135 8.10 14.06 10.21
CA LYS A 135 8.92 14.15 8.99
C LYS A 135 9.62 12.85 8.56
N GLY A 136 9.31 11.73 9.21
CA GLY A 136 9.73 10.41 8.74
C GLY A 136 8.86 9.89 7.60
N SER A 137 9.17 8.68 7.12
CA SER A 137 8.42 8.02 6.05
C SER A 137 7.40 7.02 6.59
N ILE A 138 6.31 6.88 5.89
CA ILE A 138 5.28 5.87 6.07
C ILE A 138 4.74 5.43 4.71
N THR A 139 4.33 4.19 4.59
CA THR A 139 3.63 3.71 3.39
C THR A 139 2.14 3.61 3.68
N VAL A 140 1.32 4.30 2.89
CA VAL A 140 -0.15 4.21 2.94
C VAL A 140 -0.65 3.68 1.60
N ASN A 141 -1.34 2.54 1.60
CA ASN A 141 -1.73 1.82 0.38
C ASN A 141 -0.59 1.75 -0.66
N GLY A 142 0.62 1.45 -0.19
CA GLY A 142 1.82 1.33 -1.02
C GLY A 142 2.48 2.66 -1.41
N THR A 143 1.88 3.80 -1.11
CA THR A 143 2.44 5.11 -1.45
C THR A 143 3.39 5.60 -0.35
N SER A 144 4.63 5.91 -0.69
CA SER A 144 5.62 6.51 0.21
C SER A 144 5.27 7.97 0.50
N LEU A 145 5.08 8.31 1.77
CA LEU A 145 4.62 9.62 2.19
C LEU A 145 5.38 10.13 3.40
N THR A 146 5.45 11.45 3.52
CA THR A 146 6.03 12.11 4.68
C THR A 146 4.98 12.28 5.78
N VAL A 147 5.32 11.82 6.97
CA VAL A 147 4.49 11.94 8.17
C VAL A 147 4.46 13.40 8.66
N VAL A 148 3.28 13.88 8.98
CA VAL A 148 3.03 15.12 9.71
C VAL A 148 2.04 14.84 10.86
N ASN A 149 2.10 15.66 11.91
CA ASN A 149 1.26 15.48 13.09
C ASN A 149 1.34 14.05 13.67
N SER A 150 2.56 13.52 13.81
CA SER A 150 2.80 12.20 14.39
C SER A 150 2.26 12.11 15.81
N LYS A 151 1.49 11.05 16.10
CA LYS A 151 0.91 10.73 17.41
C LYS A 151 1.17 9.26 17.73
N ASP A 152 0.89 8.83 18.96
CA ASP A 152 1.05 7.43 19.37
C ASP A 152 0.22 6.44 18.54
N ASN A 153 -1.00 6.83 18.17
CA ASN A 153 -1.97 5.97 17.49
C ASN A 153 -2.45 6.57 16.16
N GLY A 154 -1.74 7.54 15.59
CA GLY A 154 -2.18 8.18 14.36
C GLY A 154 -1.17 9.16 13.80
N PHE A 155 -1.44 9.64 12.62
CA PHE A 155 -0.64 10.62 11.90
C PHE A 155 -1.46 11.26 10.79
N SER A 156 -0.90 12.29 10.17
CA SER A 156 -1.45 12.85 8.95
C SER A 156 -0.39 12.83 7.84
N VAL A 157 -0.85 12.96 6.59
CA VAL A 157 -0.01 13.14 5.42
C VAL A 157 -0.58 14.25 4.55
N CYS A 158 0.30 15.01 3.87
CA CYS A 158 -0.11 16.01 2.89
C CYS A 158 0.08 15.44 1.49
N ILE A 159 -0.96 15.45 0.68
CA ILE A 159 -0.99 14.89 -0.67
C ILE A 159 -0.99 16.01 -1.70
N ILE A 160 0.00 16.02 -2.59
CA ILE A 160 0.10 16.94 -3.71
C ILE A 160 -0.82 16.52 -4.86
N PRO A 161 -1.21 17.42 -5.78
CA PRO A 161 -2.13 17.10 -6.87
C PRO A 161 -1.73 15.89 -7.69
N TYR A 162 -0.46 15.79 -8.05
CA TYR A 162 0.04 14.64 -8.83
C TYR A 162 -0.23 13.30 -8.15
N THR A 163 0.09 13.19 -6.84
CA THR A 163 -0.16 11.96 -6.06
C THR A 163 -1.64 11.68 -5.91
N PHE A 164 -2.45 12.71 -5.66
CA PHE A 164 -3.90 12.57 -5.54
C PHE A 164 -4.53 12.00 -6.83
N GLU A 165 -4.15 12.54 -7.98
CA GLU A 165 -4.73 12.14 -9.27
C GLU A 165 -4.24 10.76 -9.75
N ASN A 166 -3.00 10.39 -9.44
CA ASN A 166 -2.35 9.18 -9.97
C ASN A 166 -2.33 7.99 -9.00
N THR A 167 -2.99 8.10 -7.84
CA THR A 167 -3.10 7.01 -6.88
C THR A 167 -4.52 6.84 -6.39
N CYS A 168 -4.80 5.78 -5.63
CA CYS A 168 -6.11 5.55 -5.03
C CYS A 168 -6.48 6.58 -3.95
N PHE A 169 -5.60 7.54 -3.59
CA PHE A 169 -5.93 8.63 -2.67
C PHE A 169 -7.15 9.46 -3.11
N LYS A 170 -7.38 9.63 -4.40
CA LYS A 170 -8.58 10.31 -4.94
C LYS A 170 -9.90 9.65 -4.53
N ASN A 171 -9.87 8.35 -4.18
CA ASN A 171 -11.05 7.57 -3.82
C ASN A 171 -11.22 7.42 -2.30
N ILE A 172 -10.18 7.72 -1.50
CA ILE A 172 -10.20 7.54 -0.04
C ILE A 172 -11.11 8.59 0.60
N LYS A 173 -11.99 8.12 1.48
CA LYS A 173 -12.94 8.95 2.26
C LYS A 173 -12.77 8.66 3.75
N GLN A 174 -13.31 9.54 4.56
CA GLN A 174 -13.44 9.30 6.00
C GLN A 174 -14.19 7.98 6.28
N GLY A 175 -13.61 7.14 7.12
CA GLY A 175 -14.08 5.80 7.46
C GLY A 175 -13.43 4.68 6.66
N ASP A 176 -12.74 4.97 5.55
CA ASP A 176 -12.12 3.95 4.73
C ASP A 176 -10.88 3.34 5.41
N GLN A 177 -10.66 2.07 5.13
CA GLN A 177 -9.49 1.31 5.56
C GLN A 177 -8.33 1.47 4.58
N VAL A 178 -7.14 1.70 5.10
CA VAL A 178 -5.90 1.75 4.31
C VAL A 178 -4.85 0.81 4.89
N ASN A 179 -4.00 0.27 4.04
CA ASN A 179 -2.84 -0.53 4.45
C ASN A 179 -1.71 0.37 4.93
N LEU A 180 -1.10 0.03 6.06
CA LEU A 180 0.11 0.68 6.57
C LEU A 180 1.29 -0.29 6.55
N GLU A 181 2.43 0.20 6.08
CA GLU A 181 3.73 -0.41 6.31
C GLU A 181 4.63 0.65 6.94
N PHE A 182 5.09 0.40 8.19
CA PHE A 182 6.02 1.28 8.89
C PHE A 182 7.43 1.13 8.30
N ASP A 183 8.20 2.20 8.36
CA ASP A 183 9.58 2.19 7.87
C ASP A 183 10.38 1.06 8.54
N ILE A 184 11.00 0.21 7.73
CA ILE A 184 11.77 -0.95 8.18
C ILE A 184 12.92 -0.56 9.12
N ILE A 185 13.50 0.62 8.95
CA ILE A 185 14.56 1.13 9.82
C ILE A 185 14.04 1.29 11.25
N GLY A 186 12.83 1.86 11.42
CA GLY A 186 12.19 1.98 12.72
C GLY A 186 11.94 0.63 13.40
N LYS A 187 11.55 -0.39 12.64
CA LYS A 187 11.32 -1.75 13.14
C LYS A 187 12.61 -2.38 13.69
N TYR A 188 13.73 -2.26 12.97
CA TYR A 188 15.03 -2.77 13.45
C TYR A 188 15.54 -2.01 14.67
N VAL A 189 15.45 -0.67 14.68
CA VAL A 189 15.84 0.14 15.85
C VAL A 189 15.01 -0.26 17.07
N ALA A 190 13.69 -0.34 16.96
CA ALA A 190 12.83 -0.75 18.06
C ALA A 190 13.16 -2.16 18.58
N ARG A 191 13.47 -3.11 17.68
CA ARG A 191 13.89 -4.46 18.08
C ARG A 191 15.20 -4.47 18.85
N MET A 192 16.18 -3.67 18.42
CA MET A 192 17.50 -3.60 19.08
C MET A 192 17.42 -2.93 20.47
N MET A 193 16.53 -1.95 20.64
CA MET A 193 16.34 -1.27 21.94
C MET A 193 15.56 -2.11 22.97
N ASN A 194 14.84 -3.13 22.52
CA ASN A 194 14.02 -4.01 23.38
C ASN A 194 14.57 -5.46 23.44
N ALA A 195 15.83 -5.67 23.05
CA ALA A 195 16.52 -6.98 23.07
C ALA A 195 17.25 -7.24 24.39
#